data_0c7d9dee3467c17ac7613b641bbd0975
#
_entry.id   0c7d9dee3467c17ac7613b641bbd0975
#
_cell.length_a   1.000
_cell.length_b   1.000
_cell.length_c   1.000
_cell.angle_alpha   90.00
_cell.angle_beta   90.00
_cell.angle_gamma   90.00
#
_symmetry.space_group_name_H-M   'P 1'
#
loop_
_entity.id
_entity.type
_entity.pdbx_description
1 polymer ?
#
loop_
_entity_poly.entity_id
_entity_poly.type
_entity_poly.pdbx_seq_one_letter_code
_entity_poly.pdbx_strand_id
1 'polypeptide(L)'
;MTASSLLPTAYGARRRYLALWLPYLPAERHMRLSGARDEPLVLTQKSANAVRLAAVSRIAASMGLAPGLTLADARARIPNLIAAEAAPDSDSHMLSRLATWCDRFTPLVAMDGHDGLLLDVTGCVGLFGGEAGLRNATIMGMKRLGFSVKASLAGTPDAASALARFGSTAIVPEGDDARATSGLPLVALMAGEEATRALRRAGFRTLGDLTKRSPA
;
A
#
# COMPACT_ATOMS: atom_id res chain seq x y z
N MET A 1 46.42 6.14 -28.35
CA MET A 1 46.03 6.61 -27.01
C MET A 1 44.56 6.31 -26.83
N THR A 2 44.30 5.33 -26.05
CA THR A 2 43.05 4.63 -25.81
C THR A 2 42.16 5.42 -24.90
N ALA A 3 40.96 5.82 -25.35
CA ALA A 3 39.85 6.26 -24.48
C ALA A 3 38.98 5.06 -24.20
N SER A 4 39.44 4.22 -23.28
CA SER A 4 38.63 3.19 -22.65
C SER A 4 38.17 3.69 -21.29
N SER A 5 37.00 3.34 -20.91
CA SER A 5 36.44 3.50 -19.58
C SER A 5 35.70 4.82 -19.32
N LEU A 6 34.41 4.70 -19.24
CA LEU A 6 33.58 5.24 -18.15
C LEU A 6 32.09 4.87 -18.40
N LEU A 7 31.83 3.57 -18.38
CA LEU A 7 30.47 3.12 -17.96
C LEU A 7 30.61 2.80 -16.47
N PRO A 8 29.94 3.51 -15.56
CA PRO A 8 29.87 3.09 -14.17
C PRO A 8 29.11 1.77 -14.13
N THR A 9 29.83 0.73 -13.76
CA THR A 9 29.29 -0.61 -13.48
C THR A 9 28.29 -0.48 -12.37
N ALA A 10 27.00 -0.58 -12.70
CA ALA A 10 25.89 -0.64 -11.73
C ALA A 10 25.87 -1.97 -10.94
N TYR A 11 27.01 -2.64 -10.85
CA TYR A 11 27.21 -3.86 -10.07
C TYR A 11 27.67 -3.50 -8.66
N GLY A 12 26.69 -3.22 -7.77
CA GLY A 12 26.96 -2.95 -6.37
C GLY A 12 25.99 -2.02 -5.66
N ALA A 13 25.12 -1.32 -6.38
CA ALA A 13 24.11 -0.50 -5.73
C ALA A 13 23.12 -1.41 -5.00
N ARG A 14 23.00 -1.24 -3.67
CA ARG A 14 21.98 -1.94 -2.88
C ARG A 14 20.60 -1.57 -3.42
N ARG A 15 19.75 -2.58 -3.58
CA ARG A 15 18.41 -2.38 -4.13
C ARG A 15 17.57 -1.48 -3.23
N ARG A 16 16.74 -0.63 -3.85
CA ARG A 16 15.82 0.27 -3.17
C ARG A 16 14.45 0.16 -3.78
N TYR A 17 13.45 -0.01 -2.92
CA TYR A 17 12.06 -0.21 -3.32
C TYR A 17 11.18 0.83 -2.68
N LEU A 18 10.34 1.47 -3.48
CA LEU A 18 9.29 2.36 -3.04
C LEU A 18 7.94 1.63 -3.14
N ALA A 19 7.31 1.35 -2.02
CA ALA A 19 5.96 0.84 -1.97
C ALA A 19 4.96 1.97 -1.82
N LEU A 20 3.86 1.88 -2.56
CA LEU A 20 2.72 2.79 -2.50
C LEU A 20 1.50 1.98 -2.07
N TRP A 21 0.83 2.40 -1.01
CA TRP A 21 -0.44 1.83 -0.58
C TRP A 21 -1.57 2.84 -0.74
N LEU A 22 -2.64 2.44 -1.42
CA LEU A 22 -3.82 3.24 -1.76
C LEU A 22 -5.04 2.71 -0.98
N PRO A 23 -5.18 3.02 0.31
CA PRO A 23 -6.16 2.39 1.21
C PRO A 23 -7.61 2.58 0.80
N TYR A 24 -7.90 3.59 0.00
CA TYR A 24 -9.26 3.96 -0.41
C TYR A 24 -9.47 3.89 -1.92
N LEU A 25 -8.58 3.22 -2.66
CA LEU A 25 -8.59 3.17 -4.13
C LEU A 25 -9.98 2.84 -4.71
N PRO A 26 -10.72 1.81 -4.26
CA PRO A 26 -12.03 1.50 -4.82
C PRO A 26 -13.05 2.64 -4.62
N ALA A 27 -13.12 3.20 -3.42
CA ALA A 27 -14.04 4.28 -3.11
C ALA A 27 -13.67 5.57 -3.86
N GLU A 28 -12.38 5.93 -3.90
CA GLU A 28 -11.88 7.11 -4.61
C GLU A 28 -12.06 6.99 -6.13
N ARG A 29 -11.89 5.78 -6.70
CA ARG A 29 -12.23 5.52 -8.11
C ARG A 29 -13.73 5.76 -8.36
N HIS A 30 -14.60 5.22 -7.51
CA HIS A 30 -16.05 5.41 -7.65
C HIS A 30 -16.43 6.89 -7.54
N MET A 31 -15.92 7.61 -6.55
CA MET A 31 -16.17 9.04 -6.34
C MET A 31 -15.75 9.90 -7.53
N ARG A 32 -14.64 9.54 -8.20
CA ARG A 32 -14.19 10.24 -9.42
C ARG A 32 -15.16 10.10 -10.59
N LEU A 33 -15.85 8.97 -10.70
CA LEU A 33 -16.82 8.70 -11.76
C LEU A 33 -18.19 9.31 -11.46
N SER A 34 -18.64 9.27 -10.22
CA SER A 34 -19.93 9.77 -9.78
C SER A 34 -19.96 11.29 -9.53
N GLY A 35 -18.77 11.92 -9.42
CA GLY A 35 -18.67 13.33 -9.01
C GLY A 35 -18.96 13.58 -7.53
N ALA A 36 -19.28 12.54 -6.76
CA ALA A 36 -19.51 12.63 -5.31
C ALA A 36 -18.20 13.05 -4.62
N ARG A 37 -18.28 14.10 -3.80
CA ARG A 37 -17.14 14.60 -3.02
C ARG A 37 -17.62 14.85 -1.60
N ASP A 38 -16.76 14.56 -0.65
CA ASP A 38 -16.97 14.89 0.77
C ASP A 38 -18.17 14.22 1.44
N GLU A 39 -18.63 13.08 0.93
CA GLU A 39 -19.72 12.28 1.52
C GLU A 39 -19.19 10.93 2.02
N PRO A 40 -19.78 10.36 3.09
CA PRO A 40 -19.45 9.03 3.56
C PRO A 40 -19.95 7.98 2.56
N LEU A 41 -19.05 7.43 1.76
CA LEU A 41 -19.32 6.40 0.74
C LEU A 41 -18.77 5.05 1.19
N VAL A 42 -19.54 4.00 0.95
CA VAL A 42 -19.08 2.61 1.07
C VAL A 42 -19.39 1.84 -0.20
N LEU A 43 -18.53 0.90 -0.54
CA LEU A 43 -18.76 -0.06 -1.60
C LEU A 43 -19.15 -1.39 -0.96
N THR A 44 -20.16 -2.04 -1.52
CA THR A 44 -20.78 -3.23 -0.93
C THR A 44 -20.68 -4.42 -1.85
N GLN A 45 -20.61 -5.60 -1.26
CA GLN A 45 -20.72 -6.88 -1.97
C GLN A 45 -21.59 -7.86 -1.17
N LYS A 46 -22.24 -8.78 -1.86
CA LYS A 46 -22.91 -9.91 -1.24
C LYS A 46 -21.89 -10.92 -0.76
N SER A 47 -21.95 -11.30 0.51
CA SER A 47 -21.09 -12.33 1.10
C SER A 47 -21.94 -13.20 2.00
N ALA A 48 -22.04 -14.50 1.64
CA ALA A 48 -22.97 -15.43 2.26
C ALA A 48 -24.41 -14.85 2.29
N ASN A 49 -25.01 -14.69 3.48
CA ASN A 49 -26.38 -14.21 3.63
C ASN A 49 -26.50 -12.72 3.97
N ALA A 50 -25.43 -11.94 3.79
CA ALA A 50 -25.43 -10.52 4.14
C ALA A 50 -24.76 -9.65 3.07
N VAL A 51 -25.23 -8.40 2.96
CA VAL A 51 -24.51 -7.36 2.22
C VAL A 51 -23.47 -6.76 3.16
N ARG A 52 -22.19 -6.87 2.78
CA ARG A 52 -21.06 -6.38 3.58
C ARG A 52 -20.32 -5.28 2.87
N LEU A 53 -19.65 -4.44 3.65
CA LEU A 53 -18.75 -3.41 3.12
C LEU A 53 -17.51 -4.09 2.54
N ALA A 54 -17.26 -3.90 1.25
CA ALA A 54 -16.05 -4.32 0.57
C ALA A 54 -14.96 -3.25 0.67
N ALA A 55 -15.34 -1.97 0.57
CA ALA A 55 -14.44 -0.83 0.72
C ALA A 55 -15.20 0.36 1.33
N VAL A 56 -14.43 1.29 1.90
CA VAL A 56 -14.96 2.51 2.53
C VAL A 56 -14.19 3.72 2.01
N SER A 57 -14.84 4.88 1.91
CA SER A 57 -14.15 6.14 1.66
C SER A 57 -13.39 6.60 2.92
N ARG A 58 -12.44 7.52 2.73
CA ARG A 58 -11.69 8.11 3.85
C ARG A 58 -12.61 8.72 4.91
N ILE A 59 -13.69 9.36 4.48
CA ILE A 59 -14.69 9.95 5.39
C ILE A 59 -15.42 8.86 6.16
N ALA A 60 -15.92 7.84 5.48
CA ALA A 60 -16.59 6.71 6.13
C ALA A 60 -15.66 5.99 7.13
N ALA A 61 -14.36 5.84 6.78
CA ALA A 61 -13.36 5.28 7.68
C ALA A 61 -13.12 6.15 8.91
N SER A 62 -13.06 7.49 8.76
CA SER A 62 -12.92 8.41 9.91
C SER A 62 -14.12 8.41 10.85
N MET A 63 -15.29 7.98 10.35
CA MET A 63 -16.52 7.78 11.14
C MET A 63 -16.62 6.36 11.74
N GLY A 64 -15.54 5.56 11.68
CA GLY A 64 -15.46 4.24 12.30
C GLY A 64 -16.02 3.09 11.47
N LEU A 65 -16.31 3.28 10.18
CA LEU A 65 -16.67 2.18 9.29
C LEU A 65 -15.41 1.49 8.75
N ALA A 66 -15.49 0.16 8.60
CA ALA A 66 -14.42 -0.66 8.06
C ALA A 66 -14.97 -1.75 7.14
N PRO A 67 -14.19 -2.27 6.18
CA PRO A 67 -14.55 -3.45 5.41
C PRO A 67 -14.92 -4.64 6.31
N GLY A 68 -15.88 -5.45 5.85
CA GLY A 68 -16.41 -6.59 6.59
C GLY A 68 -17.66 -6.30 7.46
N LEU A 69 -17.91 -5.06 7.87
CA LEU A 69 -19.18 -4.69 8.54
C LEU A 69 -20.36 -4.97 7.62
N THR A 70 -21.55 -5.26 8.21
CA THR A 70 -22.77 -5.35 7.43
C THR A 70 -23.25 -3.95 7.02
N LEU A 71 -23.91 -3.85 5.87
CA LEU A 71 -24.50 -2.58 5.44
C LEU A 71 -25.57 -2.08 6.42
N ALA A 72 -26.30 -2.99 7.06
CA ALA A 72 -27.31 -2.65 8.08
C ALA A 72 -26.66 -1.97 9.29
N ASP A 73 -25.58 -2.56 9.84
CA ASP A 73 -24.85 -1.97 10.97
C ASP A 73 -24.23 -0.62 10.60
N ALA A 74 -23.71 -0.50 9.37
CA ALA A 74 -23.13 0.74 8.89
C ALA A 74 -24.19 1.86 8.78
N ARG A 75 -25.38 1.57 8.25
CA ARG A 75 -26.51 2.52 8.16
C ARG A 75 -27.10 2.89 9.52
N ALA A 76 -27.10 1.97 10.46
CA ALA A 76 -27.52 2.27 11.83
C ALA A 76 -26.61 3.30 12.50
N ARG A 77 -25.30 3.33 12.14
CA ARG A 77 -24.33 4.30 12.65
C ARG A 77 -24.36 5.62 11.86
N ILE A 78 -24.54 5.54 10.54
CA ILE A 78 -24.50 6.69 9.62
C ILE A 78 -25.75 6.63 8.73
N PRO A 79 -26.85 7.28 9.10
CA PRO A 79 -28.10 7.22 8.34
C PRO A 79 -27.99 7.71 6.89
N ASN A 80 -27.17 8.73 6.64
CA ASN A 80 -26.93 9.32 5.31
C ASN A 80 -25.80 8.66 4.52
N LEU A 81 -25.49 7.38 4.84
CA LEU A 81 -24.42 6.64 4.19
C LEU A 81 -24.77 6.34 2.72
N ILE A 82 -23.92 6.78 1.81
CA ILE A 82 -24.01 6.42 0.40
C ILE A 82 -23.43 5.00 0.24
N ALA A 83 -24.19 4.13 -0.40
CA ALA A 83 -23.77 2.77 -0.70
C ALA A 83 -23.85 2.51 -2.20
N ALA A 84 -22.78 1.99 -2.78
CA ALA A 84 -22.71 1.55 -4.17
C ALA A 84 -22.18 0.11 -4.24
N GLU A 85 -22.32 -0.54 -5.36
CA GLU A 85 -21.79 -1.88 -5.58
C GLU A 85 -20.28 -1.82 -5.83
N ALA A 86 -19.54 -2.79 -5.26
CA ALA A 86 -18.12 -2.95 -5.51
C ALA A 86 -17.89 -3.44 -6.95
N ALA A 87 -16.82 -2.96 -7.58
CA ALA A 87 -16.44 -3.32 -8.94
C ALA A 87 -14.94 -3.70 -9.01
N PRO A 88 -14.57 -4.90 -8.53
CA PRO A 88 -13.16 -5.30 -8.40
C PRO A 88 -12.37 -5.25 -9.71
N ASP A 89 -13.00 -5.60 -10.84
CA ASP A 89 -12.35 -5.53 -12.16
C ASP A 89 -11.99 -4.09 -12.53
N SER A 90 -12.88 -3.16 -12.25
CA SER A 90 -12.64 -1.73 -12.47
C SER A 90 -11.57 -1.18 -11.54
N ASP A 91 -11.48 -1.69 -10.30
CA ASP A 91 -10.44 -1.34 -9.33
C ASP A 91 -9.08 -1.83 -9.81
N SER A 92 -9.01 -3.08 -10.30
CA SER A 92 -7.79 -3.68 -10.88
C SER A 92 -7.33 -2.92 -12.13
N HIS A 93 -8.25 -2.54 -13.02
CA HIS A 93 -7.95 -1.69 -14.17
C HIS A 93 -7.41 -0.31 -13.75
N MET A 94 -7.99 0.29 -12.72
CA MET A 94 -7.49 1.57 -12.20
C MET A 94 -6.08 1.41 -11.64
N LEU A 95 -5.82 0.37 -10.86
CA LEU A 95 -4.48 0.10 -10.31
C LEU A 95 -3.44 -0.10 -11.42
N SER A 96 -3.78 -0.84 -12.49
CA SER A 96 -2.91 -0.99 -13.68
C SER A 96 -2.60 0.35 -14.34
N ARG A 97 -3.58 1.24 -14.48
CA ARG A 97 -3.37 2.59 -15.03
C ARG A 97 -2.46 3.43 -14.13
N LEU A 98 -2.58 3.29 -12.82
CA LEU A 98 -1.68 3.96 -11.87
C LEU A 98 -0.26 3.37 -11.93
N ALA A 99 -0.11 2.06 -12.16
CA ALA A 99 1.19 1.44 -12.41
C ALA A 99 1.85 2.04 -13.65
N THR A 100 1.17 2.07 -14.79
CA THR A 100 1.67 2.73 -16.02
C THR A 100 1.99 4.21 -15.78
N TRP A 101 1.20 4.91 -14.98
CA TRP A 101 1.51 6.30 -14.62
C TRP A 101 2.83 6.41 -13.84
N CYS A 102 3.20 5.38 -13.04
CA CYS A 102 4.44 5.34 -12.28
C CYS A 102 5.69 5.09 -13.15
N ASP A 103 5.56 4.68 -14.43
CA ASP A 103 6.70 4.48 -15.35
C ASP A 103 7.57 5.73 -15.51
N ARG A 104 7.03 6.90 -15.20
CA ARG A 104 7.80 8.17 -15.14
C ARG A 104 8.86 8.22 -14.06
N PHE A 105 8.78 7.37 -13.05
CA PHE A 105 9.72 7.29 -11.94
C PHE A 105 10.71 6.15 -12.14
N THR A 106 10.26 5.03 -12.64
CA THR A 106 11.04 3.84 -12.97
C THR A 106 10.24 2.94 -13.90
N PRO A 107 10.88 2.24 -14.85
CA PRO A 107 10.19 1.25 -15.69
C PRO A 107 9.89 -0.07 -14.95
N LEU A 108 10.37 -0.23 -13.71
CA LEU A 108 10.22 -1.45 -12.92
C LEU A 108 9.12 -1.26 -11.88
N VAL A 109 7.87 -1.38 -12.32
CA VAL A 109 6.67 -1.25 -11.50
C VAL A 109 5.91 -2.56 -11.47
N ALA A 110 5.52 -3.01 -10.28
CA ALA A 110 4.68 -4.18 -10.06
C ALA A 110 3.45 -3.81 -9.22
N MET A 111 2.35 -4.52 -9.43
CA MET A 111 1.20 -4.45 -8.52
C MET A 111 1.52 -5.22 -7.24
N ASP A 112 1.14 -4.64 -6.10
CA ASP A 112 1.31 -5.20 -4.77
C ASP A 112 -0.08 -5.42 -4.12
N GLY A 113 -0.63 -6.59 -4.37
CA GLY A 113 -2.01 -6.90 -4.02
C GLY A 113 -3.01 -6.15 -4.90
N HIS A 114 -4.16 -5.82 -4.33
CA HIS A 114 -5.27 -5.15 -5.01
C HIS A 114 -5.32 -3.63 -4.78
N ASP A 115 -4.44 -3.10 -3.94
CA ASP A 115 -4.45 -1.72 -3.46
C ASP A 115 -3.06 -1.09 -3.33
N GLY A 116 -2.04 -1.72 -3.88
CA GLY A 116 -0.65 -1.28 -3.79
C GLY A 116 0.14 -1.37 -5.08
N LEU A 117 1.21 -0.60 -5.14
CA LEU A 117 2.23 -0.64 -6.18
C LEU A 117 3.61 -0.72 -5.53
N LEU A 118 4.50 -1.46 -6.17
CA LEU A 118 5.89 -1.59 -5.78
C LEU A 118 6.78 -1.14 -6.93
N LEU A 119 7.67 -0.22 -6.67
CA LEU A 119 8.59 0.39 -7.63
C LEU A 119 10.03 0.02 -7.24
N ASP A 120 10.78 -0.63 -8.12
CA ASP A 120 12.23 -0.71 -7.97
C ASP A 120 12.83 0.64 -8.42
N VAL A 121 13.31 1.41 -7.47
CA VAL A 121 13.83 2.76 -7.69
C VAL A 121 15.36 2.80 -7.62
N THR A 122 16.01 1.63 -7.67
CA THR A 122 17.46 1.49 -7.68
C THR A 122 18.05 2.29 -8.82
N GLY A 123 18.93 3.26 -8.52
CA GLY A 123 19.54 4.14 -9.51
C GLY A 123 18.70 5.30 -10.03
N CYS A 124 17.39 5.34 -9.71
CA CYS A 124 16.50 6.40 -10.20
C CYS A 124 16.43 7.62 -9.28
N VAL A 125 16.78 7.47 -8.00
CA VAL A 125 16.58 8.50 -6.95
C VAL A 125 17.29 9.82 -7.22
N GLY A 126 18.43 9.78 -7.90
CA GLY A 126 19.24 10.97 -8.22
C GLY A 126 18.50 11.99 -9.10
N LEU A 127 17.61 11.52 -9.99
CA LEU A 127 16.82 12.35 -10.90
C LEU A 127 15.77 13.21 -10.16
N PHE A 128 15.43 12.85 -8.91
CA PHE A 128 14.39 13.48 -8.12
C PHE A 128 14.92 14.20 -6.87
N GLY A 129 16.23 14.42 -6.77
CA GLY A 129 16.84 15.02 -5.60
C GLY A 129 16.93 14.05 -4.39
N GLY A 130 17.12 12.76 -4.67
CA GLY A 130 17.25 11.71 -3.67
C GLY A 130 15.94 11.00 -3.34
N GLU A 131 16.02 10.06 -2.39
CA GLU A 131 14.88 9.20 -1.98
C GLU A 131 13.67 10.00 -1.47
N ALA A 132 13.92 11.05 -0.69
CA ALA A 132 12.88 11.92 -0.18
C ALA A 132 12.17 12.69 -1.30
N GLY A 133 12.93 13.20 -2.26
CA GLY A 133 12.41 13.89 -3.43
C GLY A 133 11.53 12.97 -4.30
N LEU A 134 12.03 11.78 -4.62
CA LEU A 134 11.28 10.78 -5.38
C LEU A 134 9.96 10.38 -4.68
N ARG A 135 10.04 10.03 -3.40
CA ARG A 135 8.88 9.68 -2.60
C ARG A 135 7.83 10.81 -2.58
N ASN A 136 8.26 12.04 -2.34
CA ASN A 136 7.37 13.20 -2.30
C ASN A 136 6.75 13.48 -3.68
N ALA A 137 7.52 13.40 -4.77
CA ALA A 137 7.02 13.57 -6.13
C ALA A 137 5.93 12.53 -6.46
N THR A 138 6.14 11.28 -6.06
CA THR A 138 5.17 10.20 -6.25
C THR A 138 3.89 10.45 -5.45
N ILE A 139 4.00 10.79 -4.16
CA ILE A 139 2.84 11.09 -3.31
C ILE A 139 2.04 12.28 -3.87
N MET A 140 2.72 13.35 -4.23
CA MET A 140 2.06 14.55 -4.76
C MET A 140 1.36 14.26 -6.09
N GLY A 141 1.98 13.43 -6.94
CA GLY A 141 1.38 12.99 -8.18
C GLY A 141 0.11 12.17 -7.97
N MET A 142 0.14 11.17 -7.07
CA MET A 142 -1.05 10.37 -6.72
C MET A 142 -2.18 11.25 -6.15
N LYS A 143 -1.85 12.20 -5.28
CA LYS A 143 -2.83 13.16 -4.74
C LYS A 143 -3.45 14.03 -5.84
N ARG A 144 -2.67 14.51 -6.83
CA ARG A 144 -3.21 15.25 -7.99
C ARG A 144 -4.14 14.40 -8.84
N LEU A 145 -3.88 13.09 -8.92
CA LEU A 145 -4.79 12.13 -9.55
C LEU A 145 -6.03 11.84 -8.69
N GLY A 146 -6.13 12.39 -7.48
CA GLY A 146 -7.26 12.24 -6.57
C GLY A 146 -7.23 10.96 -5.73
N PHE A 147 -6.04 10.39 -5.51
CA PHE A 147 -5.87 9.20 -4.68
C PHE A 147 -5.11 9.50 -3.39
N SER A 148 -5.64 9.02 -2.28
CA SER A 148 -4.94 8.96 -1.01
C SER A 148 -3.88 7.88 -1.08
N VAL A 149 -2.65 8.19 -0.69
CA VAL A 149 -1.53 7.25 -0.76
C VAL A 149 -0.65 7.36 0.47
N LYS A 150 -0.22 6.22 0.98
CA LYS A 150 0.93 6.11 1.88
C LYS A 150 2.09 5.50 1.11
N ALA A 151 3.30 5.93 1.40
CA ALA A 151 4.49 5.48 0.69
C ALA A 151 5.63 5.25 1.67
N SER A 152 6.34 4.14 1.52
CA SER A 152 7.56 3.82 2.27
C SER A 152 8.64 3.30 1.34
N LEU A 153 9.89 3.66 1.63
CA LEU A 153 11.05 3.26 0.86
C LEU A 153 11.98 2.44 1.75
N ALA A 154 12.39 1.26 1.28
CA ALA A 154 13.22 0.31 2.03
C ALA A 154 14.15 -0.48 1.09
N GLY A 155 15.03 -1.30 1.66
CA GLY A 155 15.98 -2.13 0.93
C GLY A 155 15.37 -3.39 0.34
N THR A 156 14.20 -3.82 0.84
CA THR A 156 13.48 -5.00 0.35
C THR A 156 12.03 -4.66 -0.01
N PRO A 157 11.44 -5.38 -1.01
CA PRO A 157 10.04 -5.22 -1.39
C PRO A 157 9.08 -5.38 -0.20
N ASP A 158 9.27 -6.45 0.57
CA ASP A 158 8.40 -6.81 1.70
C ASP A 158 8.46 -5.77 2.81
N ALA A 159 9.66 -5.26 3.14
CA ALA A 159 9.81 -4.22 4.15
C ALA A 159 9.13 -2.90 3.70
N ALA A 160 9.33 -2.50 2.44
CA ALA A 160 8.70 -1.31 1.89
C ALA A 160 7.16 -1.42 1.94
N SER A 161 6.61 -2.57 1.49
CA SER A 161 5.17 -2.84 1.48
C SER A 161 4.57 -2.91 2.88
N ALA A 162 5.20 -3.64 3.81
CA ALA A 162 4.76 -3.74 5.19
C ALA A 162 4.74 -2.37 5.89
N LEU A 163 5.77 -1.55 5.68
CA LEU A 163 5.85 -0.22 6.27
C LEU A 163 4.85 0.76 5.66
N ALA A 164 4.58 0.69 4.35
CA ALA A 164 3.57 1.53 3.71
C ALA A 164 2.17 1.26 4.27
N ARG A 165 1.84 -0.01 4.58
CA ARG A 165 0.53 -0.43 5.09
C ARG A 165 0.39 -0.27 6.60
N PHE A 166 1.39 -0.68 7.36
CA PHE A 166 1.28 -0.89 8.81
C PHE A 166 2.24 -0.03 9.63
N GLY A 167 3.20 0.63 8.98
CA GLY A 167 4.21 1.45 9.65
C GLY A 167 3.99 2.95 9.49
N SER A 168 4.92 3.70 10.07
CA SER A 168 5.01 5.16 9.94
C SER A 168 6.34 5.62 9.33
N THR A 169 7.31 4.70 9.16
CA THR A 169 8.64 5.02 8.63
C THR A 169 8.54 5.33 7.14
N ALA A 170 8.93 6.53 6.77
CA ALA A 170 8.86 7.00 5.38
C ALA A 170 10.00 6.45 4.51
N ILE A 171 11.21 6.44 5.05
CA ILE A 171 12.44 5.99 4.39
C ILE A 171 13.26 5.21 5.41
N VAL A 172 13.58 3.98 5.09
CA VAL A 172 14.44 3.12 5.91
C VAL A 172 15.88 3.29 5.44
N PRO A 173 16.84 3.58 6.33
CA PRO A 173 18.26 3.55 5.97
C PRO A 173 18.68 2.18 5.43
N GLU A 174 19.69 2.16 4.59
CA GLU A 174 20.21 0.91 4.04
C GLU A 174 20.63 -0.07 5.13
N GLY A 175 20.18 -1.32 5.03
CA GLY A 175 20.46 -2.40 5.97
C GLY A 175 19.60 -2.42 7.24
N ASP A 176 18.72 -1.44 7.43
CA ASP A 176 17.90 -1.29 8.65
C ASP A 176 16.49 -1.92 8.53
N ASP A 177 16.19 -2.62 7.45
CA ASP A 177 14.84 -3.15 7.16
C ASP A 177 14.30 -4.01 8.32
N ALA A 178 15.11 -4.94 8.84
CA ALA A 178 14.71 -5.81 9.94
C ALA A 178 14.38 -5.02 11.22
N ARG A 179 15.16 -3.98 11.53
CA ARG A 179 14.93 -3.11 12.66
C ARG A 179 13.66 -2.27 12.47
N ALA A 180 13.48 -1.69 11.29
CA ALA A 180 12.35 -0.84 10.98
C ALA A 180 11.02 -1.61 10.98
N THR A 181 11.02 -2.89 10.60
CA THR A 181 9.82 -3.73 10.56
C THR A 181 9.55 -4.50 11.85
N SER A 182 10.52 -4.60 12.77
CA SER A 182 10.43 -5.45 13.97
C SER A 182 9.20 -5.20 14.84
N GLY A 183 8.77 -3.94 14.98
CA GLY A 183 7.59 -3.55 15.76
C GLY A 183 6.25 -3.73 15.04
N LEU A 184 6.24 -4.11 13.77
CA LEU A 184 5.01 -4.25 13.00
C LEU A 184 4.19 -5.47 13.46
N PRO A 185 2.84 -5.40 13.37
CA PRO A 185 1.98 -6.52 13.74
C PRO A 185 2.15 -7.69 12.76
N LEU A 186 1.84 -8.91 13.19
CA LEU A 186 1.99 -10.13 12.37
C LEU A 186 1.23 -10.09 11.04
N VAL A 187 0.14 -9.33 10.95
CA VAL A 187 -0.60 -9.15 9.69
C VAL A 187 0.28 -8.51 8.59
N ALA A 188 1.34 -7.82 8.97
CA ALA A 188 2.30 -7.23 8.05
C ALA A 188 3.15 -8.26 7.28
N LEU A 189 3.14 -9.53 7.70
CA LEU A 189 3.69 -10.65 6.90
C LEU A 189 2.90 -10.88 5.61
N MET A 190 1.64 -10.44 5.56
CA MET A 190 0.71 -10.70 4.46
C MET A 190 0.59 -12.19 4.08
N ALA A 191 0.84 -13.08 5.04
CA ALA A 191 0.83 -14.54 4.90
C ALA A 191 -0.58 -15.16 4.98
N GLY A 192 -1.62 -14.32 5.00
CA GLY A 192 -3.01 -14.74 5.14
C GLY A 192 -3.49 -14.81 6.60
N GLU A 193 -4.81 -14.90 6.75
CA GLU A 193 -5.45 -14.84 8.07
C GLU A 193 -5.16 -16.07 8.92
N GLU A 194 -5.13 -17.25 8.29
CA GLU A 194 -4.90 -18.52 8.99
C GLU A 194 -3.49 -18.58 9.59
N ALA A 195 -2.46 -18.25 8.81
CA ALA A 195 -1.08 -18.20 9.28
C ALA A 195 -0.92 -17.14 10.39
N THR A 196 -1.51 -15.97 10.23
CA THR A 196 -1.49 -14.91 11.24
C THR A 196 -2.14 -15.37 12.55
N ARG A 197 -3.27 -16.09 12.46
CA ARG A 197 -3.97 -16.66 13.62
C ARG A 197 -3.15 -17.75 14.30
N ALA A 198 -2.49 -18.63 13.53
CA ALA A 198 -1.61 -19.67 14.06
C ALA A 198 -0.43 -19.06 14.82
N LEU A 199 0.24 -18.05 14.27
CA LEU A 199 1.33 -17.34 14.92
C LEU A 199 0.88 -16.64 16.22
N ARG A 200 -0.30 -16.01 16.22
CA ARG A 200 -0.86 -15.42 17.46
C ARG A 200 -1.12 -16.45 18.54
N ARG A 201 -1.64 -17.63 18.18
CA ARG A 201 -1.84 -18.75 19.14
C ARG A 201 -0.51 -19.27 19.68
N ALA A 202 0.57 -19.24 18.88
CA ALA A 202 1.91 -19.60 19.31
C ALA A 202 2.61 -18.51 20.18
N GLY A 203 1.90 -17.39 20.44
CA GLY A 203 2.36 -16.33 21.35
C GLY A 203 3.17 -15.23 20.69
N PHE A 204 3.30 -15.23 19.37
CA PHE A 204 3.93 -14.13 18.64
C PHE A 204 2.97 -12.93 18.53
N ARG A 205 3.49 -11.72 18.55
CA ARG A 205 2.71 -10.48 18.45
C ARG A 205 3.22 -9.55 17.35
N THR A 206 4.54 -9.50 17.15
CA THR A 206 5.21 -8.63 16.19
C THR A 206 6.13 -9.44 15.28
N LEU A 207 6.59 -8.81 14.19
CA LEU A 207 7.58 -9.43 13.29
C LEU A 207 8.89 -9.68 14.02
N GLY A 208 9.31 -8.81 14.93
CA GLY A 208 10.52 -8.98 15.75
C GLY A 208 10.48 -10.20 16.68
N ASP A 209 9.29 -10.66 17.06
CA ASP A 209 9.19 -11.88 17.88
C ASP A 209 9.58 -13.13 17.09
N LEU A 210 9.37 -13.12 15.76
CA LEU A 210 9.71 -14.24 14.87
C LEU A 210 11.22 -14.38 14.73
N THR A 211 11.95 -13.27 14.61
CA THR A 211 13.40 -13.29 14.44
C THR A 211 14.14 -13.72 15.70
N LYS A 212 13.57 -13.46 16.90
CA LYS A 212 14.15 -13.85 18.17
C LYS A 212 14.06 -15.35 18.47
N ARG A 213 13.16 -16.07 17.81
CA ARG A 213 12.90 -17.51 18.00
C ARG A 213 13.28 -18.36 16.79
N SER A 214 14.03 -17.82 15.81
CA SER A 214 14.55 -18.63 14.72
C SER A 214 15.46 -19.72 15.32
N PRO A 215 15.23 -21.01 15.05
CA PRO A 215 16.15 -22.06 15.49
C PRO A 215 17.51 -21.80 14.86
N ALA A 216 18.57 -21.99 15.65
CA ALA A 216 19.93 -21.99 15.19
C ALA A 216 20.19 -23.15 14.21
#